data_ffa813efdee458a0a537b8e862335bef
#
_entry.id   ffa813efdee458a0a537b8e862335bef
#
_cell.length_a   1.000
_cell.length_b   1.000
_cell.length_c   1.000
_cell.angle_alpha   90.00
_cell.angle_beta   90.00
_cell.angle_gamma   90.00
#
_symmetry.space_group_name_H-M   'P 1'
#
loop_
_entity.id
_entity.type
_entity.pdbx_description
1 polymer ?
#
loop_
_entity_poly.entity_id
_entity_poly.type
_entity_poly.pdbx_seq_one_letter_code
_entity_poly.pdbx_strand_id
1 'polypeptide(L)'
;MRLRAGFEIARPAAVVWDELCADDALHWCRILNDVRWTSPRPFGVGTTREVKALAGANLLREYYFRWEEGHRHSFYVKETTSPLFKALAEDYLVEPRGEDACRFTWTIAVELTAIGKPGKPVNRALLKTLFTDTARHYGLTPA
;
A
#
# COMPACT_ATOMS: atom_id res chain seq x y z
N MET A 1 5.41 -8.42 12.31
CA MET A 1 6.22 -8.50 11.06
C MET A 1 6.25 -7.14 10.39
N ARG A 2 7.40 -6.75 9.88
CA ARG A 2 7.56 -5.47 9.18
C ARG A 2 8.28 -5.71 7.86
N LEU A 3 7.75 -5.15 6.77
CA LEU A 3 8.30 -5.21 5.44
C LEU A 3 8.50 -3.79 4.92
N ARG A 4 9.58 -3.55 4.19
CA ARG A 4 9.89 -2.24 3.63
C ARG A 4 10.59 -2.38 2.29
N ALA A 5 10.19 -1.56 1.33
CA ALA A 5 10.85 -1.47 0.03
C ALA A 5 10.99 -0.02 -0.39
N GLY A 6 12.10 0.30 -1.06
CA GLY A 6 12.35 1.59 -1.68
C GLY A 6 12.42 1.44 -3.19
N PHE A 7 11.82 2.40 -3.90
CA PHE A 7 11.76 2.40 -5.37
C PHE A 7 12.31 3.73 -5.86
N GLU A 8 13.41 3.68 -6.62
CA GLU A 8 13.93 4.86 -7.30
C GLU A 8 13.23 4.96 -8.65
N ILE A 9 12.37 5.95 -8.81
CA ILE A 9 11.45 6.06 -9.94
C ILE A 9 11.84 7.24 -10.82
N ALA A 10 12.02 7.01 -12.13
CA ALA A 10 12.36 8.03 -13.12
C ALA A 10 11.09 8.78 -13.57
N ARG A 11 10.34 9.29 -12.61
CA ARG A 11 9.14 10.13 -12.80
C ARG A 11 9.07 11.18 -11.70
N PRO A 12 8.50 12.37 -11.97
CA PRO A 12 8.33 13.39 -10.95
C PRO A 12 7.55 12.89 -9.73
N ALA A 13 7.91 13.38 -8.55
CA ALA A 13 7.23 13.01 -7.29
C ALA A 13 5.72 13.26 -7.36
N ALA A 14 5.30 14.38 -7.95
CA ALA A 14 3.87 14.70 -8.09
C ALA A 14 3.11 13.68 -8.93
N VAL A 15 3.73 13.15 -9.98
CA VAL A 15 3.13 12.11 -10.85
C VAL A 15 2.94 10.82 -10.08
N VAL A 16 3.96 10.38 -9.34
CA VAL A 16 3.89 9.15 -8.54
C VAL A 16 2.86 9.31 -7.42
N TRP A 17 2.83 10.45 -6.74
CA TRP A 17 1.84 10.74 -5.71
C TRP A 17 0.41 10.64 -6.26
N ASP A 18 0.17 11.24 -7.42
CA ASP A 18 -1.15 11.22 -8.06
C ASP A 18 -1.57 9.80 -8.43
N GLU A 19 -0.65 8.95 -8.89
CA GLU A 19 -0.94 7.54 -9.17
C GLU A 19 -1.30 6.76 -7.90
N LEU A 20 -0.61 7.03 -6.79
CA LEU A 20 -0.90 6.38 -5.51
C LEU A 20 -2.24 6.82 -4.89
N CYS A 21 -2.75 7.99 -5.30
CA CYS A 21 -4.02 8.54 -4.83
C CYS A 21 -5.12 8.50 -5.89
N ALA A 22 -4.88 7.86 -7.03
CA ALA A 22 -5.85 7.76 -8.13
C ALA A 22 -7.01 6.84 -7.77
N ASP A 23 -8.10 6.92 -8.54
CA ASP A 23 -9.26 6.05 -8.36
C ASP A 23 -8.90 4.57 -8.60
N ASP A 24 -7.93 4.31 -9.48
CA ASP A 24 -7.40 2.98 -9.77
C ASP A 24 -6.06 2.71 -9.07
N ALA A 25 -5.81 3.34 -7.92
CA ALA A 25 -4.56 3.19 -7.17
C ALA A 25 -4.20 1.70 -6.99
N LEU A 26 -2.91 1.39 -7.15
CA LEU A 26 -2.36 0.04 -6.97
C LEU A 26 -2.97 -1.02 -7.91
N HIS A 27 -3.54 -0.61 -9.05
CA HIS A 27 -4.13 -1.55 -10.03
C HIS A 27 -3.12 -2.57 -10.57
N TRP A 28 -1.81 -2.28 -10.47
CA TRP A 28 -0.73 -3.18 -10.86
C TRP A 28 -0.43 -4.29 -9.85
N CYS A 29 -1.00 -4.21 -8.65
CA CYS A 29 -0.81 -5.22 -7.61
C CYS A 29 -1.80 -6.36 -7.82
N ARG A 30 -1.32 -7.52 -8.29
CA ARG A 30 -2.18 -8.65 -8.69
C ARG A 30 -3.01 -9.26 -7.57
N ILE A 31 -2.53 -9.21 -6.33
CA ILE A 31 -3.31 -9.73 -5.19
C ILE A 31 -4.41 -8.77 -4.72
N LEU A 32 -4.41 -7.52 -5.20
CA LEU A 32 -5.45 -6.54 -4.91
C LEU A 32 -6.46 -6.53 -6.06
N ASN A 33 -7.70 -6.92 -5.79
CA ASN A 33 -8.73 -7.09 -6.82
C ASN A 33 -9.53 -5.82 -7.04
N ASP A 34 -9.69 -5.00 -6.00
CA ASP A 34 -10.42 -3.76 -6.05
C ASP A 34 -9.87 -2.82 -4.97
N VAL A 35 -9.59 -1.59 -5.33
CA VAL A 35 -9.17 -0.53 -4.42
C VAL A 35 -10.12 0.64 -4.64
N ARG A 36 -10.89 0.99 -3.64
CA ARG A 36 -11.94 2.01 -3.77
C ARG A 36 -11.88 3.01 -2.62
N TRP A 37 -11.73 4.28 -2.95
CA TRP A 37 -11.83 5.36 -1.98
C TRP A 37 -13.28 5.52 -1.54
N THR A 38 -13.50 5.58 -0.22
CA THR A 38 -14.84 5.69 0.37
C THR A 38 -15.07 7.04 1.04
N SER A 39 -14.17 7.99 0.83
CA SER A 39 -14.31 9.39 1.23
C SER A 39 -14.24 10.28 0.00
N PRO A 40 -14.89 11.46 0.03
CA PRO A 40 -14.79 12.42 -1.07
C PRO A 40 -13.43 13.09 -1.10
N ARG A 41 -13.04 13.60 -2.28
CA ARG A 41 -11.88 14.48 -2.42
C ARG A 41 -12.20 15.88 -1.92
N PRO A 42 -11.22 16.68 -1.42
CA PRO A 42 -9.81 16.32 -1.28
C PRO A 42 -9.57 15.36 -0.11
N PHE A 43 -8.53 14.51 -0.26
CA PHE A 43 -8.16 13.54 0.77
C PHE A 43 -7.31 14.20 1.85
N GLY A 44 -7.33 13.63 3.06
CA GLY A 44 -6.59 14.10 4.21
C GLY A 44 -6.68 13.10 5.35
N VAL A 45 -6.33 13.51 6.54
CA VAL A 45 -6.56 12.70 7.75
C VAL A 45 -8.06 12.42 7.88
N GLY A 46 -8.40 11.17 8.14
CA GLY A 46 -9.79 10.73 8.20
C GLY A 46 -10.32 10.15 6.89
N THR A 47 -9.58 10.25 5.79
CA THR A 47 -9.92 9.58 4.53
C THR A 47 -10.02 8.08 4.74
N THR A 48 -10.97 7.45 4.09
CA THR A 48 -11.19 6.01 4.16
C THR A 48 -11.11 5.37 2.78
N ARG A 49 -10.72 4.08 2.76
CA ARG A 49 -10.58 3.30 1.54
C ARG A 49 -10.95 1.85 1.83
N GLU A 50 -11.55 1.16 0.85
CA GLU A 50 -11.80 -0.27 0.91
C GLU A 50 -10.93 -0.98 -0.12
N VAL A 51 -10.34 -2.10 0.30
CA VAL A 51 -9.52 -2.95 -0.56
C VAL A 51 -10.04 -4.38 -0.49
N LYS A 52 -10.23 -4.99 -1.66
CA LYS A 52 -10.49 -6.42 -1.78
C LYS A 52 -9.22 -7.10 -2.27
N ALA A 53 -8.86 -8.20 -1.64
CA ALA A 53 -7.64 -8.93 -1.93
C ALA A 53 -7.91 -10.43 -2.06
N LEU A 54 -6.99 -11.14 -2.73
CA LEU A 54 -7.00 -12.60 -2.89
C LEU A 54 -8.32 -13.09 -3.50
N ALA A 55 -8.60 -12.66 -4.73
CA ALA A 55 -9.83 -12.98 -5.48
C ALA A 55 -11.11 -12.55 -4.74
N GLY A 56 -11.04 -11.45 -3.97
CA GLY A 56 -12.17 -10.92 -3.23
C GLY A 56 -12.47 -11.65 -1.93
N ALA A 57 -11.65 -12.64 -1.53
CA ALA A 57 -11.86 -13.39 -0.30
C ALA A 57 -11.65 -12.55 0.96
N ASN A 58 -10.86 -11.48 0.87
CA ASN A 58 -10.56 -10.60 2.00
C ASN A 58 -11.01 -9.18 1.70
N LEU A 59 -11.70 -8.57 2.64
CA LEU A 59 -12.06 -7.17 2.62
C LEU A 59 -11.27 -6.45 3.70
N LEU A 60 -10.66 -5.32 3.34
CA LEU A 60 -9.88 -4.47 4.23
C LEU A 60 -10.47 -3.07 4.18
N ARG A 61 -10.87 -2.53 5.34
CA ARG A 61 -11.32 -1.15 5.47
C ARG A 61 -10.23 -0.34 6.13
N GLU A 62 -9.72 0.64 5.40
CA GLU A 62 -8.55 1.42 5.76
C GLU A 62 -8.93 2.83 6.19
N TYR A 63 -8.22 3.33 7.20
CA TYR A 63 -8.38 4.68 7.74
C TYR A 63 -7.04 5.40 7.74
N TYR A 64 -6.96 6.58 7.09
CA TYR A 64 -5.74 7.36 7.00
C TYR A 64 -5.60 8.25 8.23
N PHE A 65 -4.56 7.99 9.02
CA PHE A 65 -4.25 8.75 10.24
C PHE A 65 -3.13 9.76 10.03
N ARG A 66 -2.46 9.74 8.88
CA ARG A 66 -1.43 10.71 8.50
C ARG A 66 -1.64 11.10 7.05
N TRP A 67 -1.57 12.40 6.77
CA TRP A 67 -1.66 12.89 5.41
C TRP A 67 -0.84 14.16 5.26
N GLU A 68 0.25 14.11 4.47
CA GLU A 68 1.10 15.23 4.10
C GLU A 68 1.05 15.28 2.57
N GLU A 69 0.21 16.15 2.02
CA GLU A 69 -0.11 16.21 0.59
C GLU A 69 1.14 16.27 -0.28
N GLY A 70 1.22 15.35 -1.23
CA GLY A 70 2.34 15.24 -2.16
C GLY A 70 3.58 14.56 -1.59
N HIS A 71 3.59 14.19 -0.33
CA HIS A 71 4.79 13.70 0.36
C HIS A 71 4.59 12.37 1.09
N ARG A 72 3.58 12.26 1.94
CA ARG A 72 3.44 11.08 2.80
C ARG A 72 2.01 10.86 3.23
N HIS A 73 1.56 9.61 3.21
CA HIS A 73 0.34 9.22 3.89
C HIS A 73 0.51 7.86 4.55
N SER A 74 -0.23 7.65 5.63
CA SER A 74 -0.20 6.41 6.39
C SER A 74 -1.62 6.01 6.78
N PHE A 75 -1.91 4.71 6.72
CA PHE A 75 -3.20 4.20 7.13
C PHE A 75 -3.04 2.94 7.99
N TYR A 76 -4.10 2.60 8.70
CA TYR A 76 -4.25 1.30 9.34
C TYR A 76 -5.55 0.65 8.90
N VAL A 77 -5.59 -0.67 8.98
CA VAL A 77 -6.81 -1.43 8.68
C VAL A 77 -7.71 -1.40 9.91
N LYS A 78 -8.82 -0.69 9.78
CA LYS A 78 -9.80 -0.52 10.86
C LYS A 78 -10.68 -1.74 11.04
N GLU A 79 -11.06 -2.39 9.92
CA GLU A 79 -11.87 -3.60 9.90
C GLU A 79 -11.39 -4.52 8.79
N THR A 80 -11.40 -5.82 9.03
CA THR A 80 -11.06 -6.81 8.02
C THR A 80 -11.86 -8.09 8.21
N THR A 81 -12.17 -8.77 7.11
CA THR A 81 -12.75 -10.12 7.14
C THR A 81 -11.68 -11.20 7.23
N SER A 82 -10.39 -10.86 7.09
CA SER A 82 -9.31 -11.83 7.18
C SER A 82 -9.09 -12.27 8.64
N PRO A 83 -9.13 -13.59 8.91
CA PRO A 83 -8.84 -14.10 10.26
C PRO A 83 -7.34 -14.12 10.59
N LEU A 84 -6.47 -13.78 9.63
CA LEU A 84 -5.02 -13.92 9.74
C LEU A 84 -4.36 -12.70 10.40
N PHE A 85 -4.99 -11.53 10.30
CA PHE A 85 -4.40 -10.26 10.77
C PHE A 85 -5.10 -9.76 12.02
N LYS A 86 -4.30 -9.47 13.05
CA LYS A 86 -4.75 -8.75 14.23
C LYS A 86 -4.66 -7.25 14.03
N ALA A 87 -3.58 -6.78 13.37
CA ALA A 87 -3.36 -5.39 13.02
C ALA A 87 -2.51 -5.29 11.76
N LEU A 88 -2.80 -4.27 10.94
CA LEU A 88 -2.02 -3.96 9.74
C LEU A 88 -1.99 -2.45 9.58
N ALA A 89 -0.81 -1.90 9.34
CA ALA A 89 -0.63 -0.48 9.02
C ALA A 89 0.39 -0.34 7.91
N GLU A 90 0.25 0.70 7.10
CA GLU A 90 1.15 0.98 5.99
C GLU A 90 1.51 2.45 5.93
N ASP A 91 2.71 2.73 5.45
CA ASP A 91 3.24 4.06 5.24
C ASP A 91 3.78 4.19 3.82
N TYR A 92 3.40 5.26 3.15
CA TYR A 92 3.83 5.60 1.79
C TYR A 92 4.53 6.96 1.85
N LEU A 93 5.83 6.96 1.54
CA LEU A 93 6.65 8.17 1.56
C LEU A 93 7.21 8.42 0.17
N VAL A 94 6.91 9.59 -0.41
CA VAL A 94 7.40 10.01 -1.72
C VAL A 94 8.33 11.20 -1.53
N GLU A 95 9.59 11.03 -1.94
CA GLU A 95 10.64 12.05 -1.78
C GLU A 95 11.19 12.45 -3.14
N PRO A 96 11.18 13.74 -3.51
CA PRO A 96 11.76 14.18 -4.78
C PRO A 96 13.25 13.86 -4.88
N ARG A 97 13.67 13.48 -6.08
CA ARG A 97 15.09 13.36 -6.48
C ARG A 97 15.28 14.24 -7.71
N GLY A 98 15.31 15.56 -7.51
CA GLY A 98 15.23 16.52 -8.59
C GLY A 98 13.81 16.65 -9.14
N GLU A 99 13.68 17.26 -10.32
CA GLU A 99 12.37 17.56 -10.92
C GLU A 99 11.73 16.36 -11.62
N ASP A 100 12.54 15.42 -12.12
CA ASP A 100 12.09 14.34 -12.99
C ASP A 100 12.17 12.95 -12.36
N ALA A 101 12.52 12.86 -11.08
CA ALA A 101 12.66 11.59 -10.40
C ALA A 101 12.23 11.70 -8.94
N CYS A 102 11.93 10.56 -8.32
CA CYS A 102 11.59 10.49 -6.91
C CYS A 102 11.97 9.13 -6.32
N ARG A 103 11.96 9.07 -4.99
CA ARG A 103 12.03 7.82 -4.25
C ARG A 103 10.70 7.58 -3.56
N PHE A 104 10.09 6.44 -3.83
CA PHE A 104 8.91 5.95 -3.11
C PHE A 104 9.34 4.87 -2.12
N THR A 105 9.05 5.08 -0.84
CA THR A 105 9.30 4.09 0.22
C THR A 105 7.97 3.59 0.75
N TRP A 106 7.77 2.27 0.69
CA TRP A 106 6.56 1.61 1.16
C TRP A 106 6.90 0.72 2.35
N THR A 107 6.27 0.97 3.49
CA THR A 107 6.44 0.19 4.71
C THR A 107 5.12 -0.48 5.07
N ILE A 108 5.15 -1.77 5.38
CA ILE A 108 3.99 -2.55 5.82
C ILE A 108 4.32 -3.16 7.17
N ALA A 109 3.49 -2.88 8.18
CA ALA A 109 3.61 -3.46 9.52
C ALA A 109 2.40 -4.34 9.78
N VAL A 110 2.62 -5.60 10.13
CA VAL A 110 1.57 -6.60 10.33
C VAL A 110 1.77 -7.31 11.66
N GLU A 111 0.68 -7.41 12.43
CA GLU A 111 0.60 -8.31 13.56
C GLU A 111 -0.38 -9.43 13.19
N LEU A 112 0.09 -10.68 13.25
CA LEU A 112 -0.71 -11.85 12.92
C LEU A 112 -1.45 -12.37 14.14
N THR A 113 -2.66 -12.93 13.89
CA THR A 113 -3.40 -13.69 14.93
C THR A 113 -2.69 -15.01 15.23
N ALA A 114 -3.11 -15.69 16.29
CA ALA A 114 -2.61 -17.02 16.59
C ALA A 114 -2.85 -18.02 15.44
N ILE A 115 -3.95 -17.85 14.69
CA ILE A 115 -4.26 -18.66 13.50
C ILE A 115 -3.33 -18.30 12.34
N GLY A 116 -2.98 -17.02 12.20
CA GLY A 116 -2.13 -16.54 11.10
C GLY A 116 -0.64 -16.81 11.29
N LYS A 117 -0.16 -16.95 12.53
CA LYS A 117 1.28 -17.10 12.82
C LYS A 117 1.95 -18.29 12.14
N PRO A 118 1.35 -19.49 12.08
CA PRO A 118 1.96 -20.63 11.36
C PRO A 118 2.18 -20.35 9.88
N GLY A 119 1.35 -19.49 9.26
CA GLY A 119 1.47 -19.10 7.85
C GLY A 119 2.34 -17.87 7.62
N LYS A 120 3.13 -17.41 8.60
CA LYS A 120 3.96 -16.21 8.48
C LYS A 120 4.84 -16.18 7.24
N PRO A 121 5.56 -17.25 6.85
CA PRO A 121 6.37 -17.24 5.63
C PRO A 121 5.53 -17.03 4.36
N VAL A 122 4.36 -17.64 4.28
CA VAL A 122 3.44 -17.49 3.13
C VAL A 122 2.87 -16.08 3.10
N ASN A 123 2.43 -15.56 4.24
CA ASN A 123 1.90 -14.20 4.35
C ASN A 123 2.97 -13.17 3.97
N ARG A 124 4.21 -13.38 4.41
CA ARG A 124 5.33 -12.53 4.04
C ARG A 124 5.58 -12.55 2.52
N ALA A 125 5.56 -13.73 1.91
CA ALA A 125 5.74 -13.87 0.47
C ALA A 125 4.62 -13.18 -0.32
N LEU A 126 3.37 -13.32 0.12
CA LEU A 126 2.22 -12.63 -0.48
C LEU A 126 2.37 -11.10 -0.42
N LEU A 127 2.73 -10.57 0.74
CA LEU A 127 2.93 -9.12 0.90
C LEU A 127 4.08 -8.61 0.05
N LYS A 128 5.14 -9.40 -0.11
CA LYS A 128 6.27 -9.04 -0.99
C LYS A 128 5.87 -8.94 -2.47
N THR A 129 4.80 -9.63 -2.90
CA THR A 129 4.33 -9.48 -4.28
C THR A 129 3.85 -8.07 -4.58
N LEU A 130 3.38 -7.34 -3.58
CA LEU A 130 3.02 -5.92 -3.73
C LEU A 130 4.23 -5.10 -4.17
N PHE A 131 5.37 -5.35 -3.56
CA PHE A 131 6.62 -4.66 -3.90
C PHE A 131 7.14 -5.08 -5.29
N THR A 132 7.11 -6.36 -5.59
CA THR A 132 7.55 -6.89 -6.89
C THR A 132 6.70 -6.31 -8.02
N ASP A 133 5.38 -6.30 -7.86
CA ASP A 133 4.47 -5.76 -8.85
C ASP A 133 4.65 -4.24 -9.03
N THR A 134 4.91 -3.52 -7.95
CA THR A 134 5.20 -2.08 -7.99
C THR A 134 6.52 -1.79 -8.71
N ALA A 135 7.57 -2.56 -8.42
CA ALA A 135 8.84 -2.44 -9.12
C ALA A 135 8.65 -2.65 -10.63
N ARG A 136 7.90 -3.68 -11.00
CA ARG A 136 7.60 -3.97 -12.41
C ARG A 136 6.81 -2.86 -13.07
N HIS A 137 5.82 -2.31 -12.39
CA HIS A 137 5.02 -1.19 -12.90
C HIS A 137 5.88 0.02 -13.24
N TYR A 138 6.90 0.32 -12.44
CA TYR A 138 7.80 1.44 -12.66
C TYR A 138 9.05 1.07 -13.49
N GLY A 139 9.05 -0.10 -14.11
CA GLY A 139 10.16 -0.52 -14.98
C GLY A 139 11.43 -0.89 -14.23
N LEU A 140 11.33 -1.20 -12.94
CA LEU A 140 12.47 -1.60 -12.12
C LEU A 140 12.63 -3.12 -12.11
N THR A 141 13.87 -3.59 -12.00
CA THR A 141 14.14 -5.02 -11.83
C THR A 141 13.87 -5.40 -10.38
N PRO A 142 12.97 -6.37 -10.10
CA PRO A 142 12.75 -6.83 -8.74
C PRO A 142 14.04 -7.42 -8.17
N ALA A 143 14.38 -7.02 -6.96
CA ALA A 143 15.53 -7.57 -6.26
C ALA A 143 15.25 -8.95 -5.70
#